data_c0cdc80da3ae5c3b7b8e95b191ab842e
#
_entry.id   c0cdc80da3ae5c3b7b8e95b191ab842e
#
_cell.length_a   1.000
_cell.length_b   1.000
_cell.length_c   1.000
_cell.angle_alpha   90.00
_cell.angle_beta   90.00
_cell.angle_gamma   90.00
#
_symmetry.space_group_name_H-M   'P 1'
#
loop_
_entity.id
_entity.type
_entity.pdbx_description
1 polymer ?
#
loop_
_entity_poly.entity_id
_entity_poly.type
_entity_poly.pdbx_seq_one_letter_code
_entity_poly.pdbx_strand_id
1 'polypeptide(L)'
;ASQMWIKGETHWRRPDLIIFVNGFPLVFIELKNSNIPVKNAYDINLKNYLKDIPYLFNYNQICVLSNGMETRLGSFAAGYEFFFEWLKVENEKENPDRKAIRENCTSLEYFIAGLCEPKNLLDYIENFILYDRRRTKIIAKNHQFFGVNNAYNAFLRREELKGKLGVFWHTQGSGKSYSMVMLARKIKHKCTGNFTFLVVTDREDLDTQIYKNF
;
A
#
# COMPACT_ATOMS: atom_id res chain seq x y z
N ALA A 1 -17.71 -5.71 -5.90
CA ALA A 1 -19.12 -5.33 -5.71
C ALA A 1 -19.22 -3.81 -5.66
N SER A 2 -20.27 -3.26 -6.24
CA SER A 2 -20.58 -1.82 -6.20
C SER A 2 -21.85 -1.59 -5.40
N GLN A 3 -21.85 -0.55 -4.57
CA GLN A 3 -23.00 -0.08 -3.80
C GLN A 3 -23.78 -1.19 -3.08
N MET A 4 -23.05 -2.13 -2.49
CA MET A 4 -23.64 -3.25 -1.75
C MET A 4 -24.17 -2.78 -0.38
N TRP A 5 -25.44 -3.06 -0.09
CA TRP A 5 -26.00 -2.80 1.23
C TRP A 5 -25.51 -3.78 2.26
N ILE A 6 -24.96 -3.28 3.35
CA ILE A 6 -24.42 -4.06 4.47
C ILE A 6 -25.15 -3.65 5.74
N LYS A 7 -25.75 -4.63 6.41
CA LYS A 7 -26.47 -4.42 7.66
C LYS A 7 -25.49 -4.34 8.82
N GLY A 8 -25.41 -3.20 9.49
CA GLY A 8 -24.74 -3.07 10.79
C GLY A 8 -25.70 -3.41 11.96
N GLU A 9 -25.23 -3.24 13.19
CA GLU A 9 -26.08 -3.45 14.37
C GLU A 9 -27.24 -2.45 14.42
N THR A 10 -26.95 -1.18 14.13
CA THR A 10 -27.93 -0.08 14.22
C THR A 10 -28.27 0.55 12.88
N HIS A 11 -27.34 0.54 11.94
CA HIS A 11 -27.50 1.24 10.67
C HIS A 11 -27.10 0.35 9.48
N TRP A 12 -27.82 0.52 8.38
CA TRP A 12 -27.39 0.00 7.09
C TRP A 12 -26.36 0.95 6.47
N ARG A 13 -25.33 0.39 5.86
CA ARG A 13 -24.30 1.13 5.15
C ARG A 13 -24.16 0.61 3.72
N ARG A 14 -23.75 1.50 2.82
CA ARG A 14 -23.60 1.21 1.40
C ARG A 14 -22.26 1.78 0.89
N PRO A 15 -21.15 1.05 1.08
CA PRO A 15 -19.87 1.40 0.48
C PRO A 15 -19.96 1.49 -1.04
N ASP A 16 -19.22 2.42 -1.65
CA ASP A 16 -19.27 2.62 -3.09
C ASP A 16 -18.75 1.42 -3.85
N LEU A 17 -17.53 0.96 -3.54
CA LEU A 17 -16.92 -0.20 -4.18
C LEU A 17 -16.17 -1.07 -3.17
N ILE A 18 -16.27 -2.38 -3.34
CA ILE A 18 -15.47 -3.37 -2.60
C ILE A 18 -14.90 -4.37 -3.60
N ILE A 19 -13.58 -4.56 -3.56
CA ILE A 19 -12.92 -5.62 -4.34
C ILE A 19 -12.81 -6.86 -3.47
N PHE A 20 -13.39 -7.95 -3.96
CA PHE A 20 -13.33 -9.26 -3.36
C PHE A 20 -12.32 -10.14 -4.10
N VAL A 21 -11.52 -10.88 -3.36
CA VAL A 21 -10.69 -11.96 -3.89
C VAL A 21 -11.03 -13.23 -3.11
N ASN A 22 -11.46 -14.26 -3.80
CA ASN A 22 -11.92 -15.53 -3.20
C ASN A 22 -12.96 -15.34 -2.07
N GLY A 23 -13.86 -14.38 -2.23
CA GLY A 23 -14.91 -14.07 -1.25
C GLY A 23 -14.48 -13.15 -0.09
N PHE A 24 -13.20 -12.80 0.03
CA PHE A 24 -12.72 -11.87 1.06
C PHE A 24 -12.75 -10.43 0.58
N PRO A 25 -13.33 -9.47 1.34
CA PRO A 25 -13.38 -8.05 0.99
C PRO A 25 -12.02 -7.38 1.27
N LEU A 26 -11.11 -7.45 0.31
CA LEU A 26 -9.72 -7.04 0.52
C LEU A 26 -9.48 -5.54 0.30
N VAL A 27 -10.18 -4.91 -0.66
CA VAL A 27 -10.01 -3.49 -0.94
C VAL A 27 -11.35 -2.77 -0.78
N PHE A 28 -11.36 -1.78 0.06
CA PHE A 28 -12.48 -0.85 0.25
C PHE A 28 -12.19 0.44 -0.50
N ILE A 29 -13.13 0.93 -1.29
CA ILE A 29 -13.00 2.18 -2.06
C ILE A 29 -14.21 3.05 -1.79
N GLU A 30 -13.98 4.27 -1.33
CA GLU A 30 -14.99 5.31 -1.15
C GLU A 30 -14.74 6.45 -2.14
N LEU A 31 -15.78 6.84 -2.85
CA LEU A 31 -15.75 7.85 -3.89
C LEU A 31 -16.44 9.14 -3.46
N LYS A 32 -15.93 10.25 -3.94
CA LYS A 32 -16.54 11.57 -3.77
C LYS A 32 -16.60 12.29 -5.12
N ASN A 33 -17.53 13.23 -5.20
CA ASN A 33 -17.53 14.17 -6.31
C ASN A 33 -16.21 14.98 -6.32
N SER A 34 -15.73 15.35 -7.50
CA SER A 34 -14.48 16.11 -7.67
C SER A 34 -14.43 17.43 -6.89
N ASN A 35 -15.57 18.04 -6.66
CA ASN A 35 -15.68 19.28 -5.88
C ASN A 35 -15.60 19.06 -4.34
N ILE A 36 -15.56 17.81 -3.87
CA ILE A 36 -15.50 17.48 -2.45
C ILE A 36 -14.07 17.01 -2.10
N PRO A 37 -13.45 17.58 -1.06
CA PRO A 37 -12.14 17.12 -0.61
C PRO A 37 -12.14 15.63 -0.26
N VAL A 38 -11.12 14.90 -0.69
CA VAL A 38 -10.96 13.45 -0.39
C VAL A 38 -10.95 13.18 1.11
N LYS A 39 -10.49 14.13 1.92
CA LYS A 39 -10.50 14.02 3.37
C LYS A 39 -11.89 13.76 3.94
N ASN A 40 -12.96 14.26 3.32
CA ASN A 40 -14.32 14.01 3.77
C ASN A 40 -14.71 12.52 3.65
N ALA A 41 -14.16 11.80 2.67
CA ALA A 41 -14.35 10.35 2.58
C ALA A 41 -13.74 9.61 3.79
N TYR A 42 -12.64 10.15 4.35
CA TYR A 42 -12.03 9.63 5.57
C TYR A 42 -12.84 10.03 6.81
N ASP A 43 -13.01 11.34 7.03
CA ASP A 43 -13.55 11.87 8.29
C ASP A 43 -15.03 11.50 8.51
N ILE A 44 -15.81 11.37 7.44
CA ILE A 44 -17.24 11.08 7.52
C ILE A 44 -17.49 9.61 7.19
N ASN A 45 -17.15 9.17 5.98
CA ASN A 45 -17.59 7.87 5.48
C ASN A 45 -16.82 6.72 6.13
N LEU A 46 -15.49 6.70 6.01
CA LEU A 46 -14.67 5.60 6.55
C LEU A 46 -14.87 5.45 8.07
N LYS A 47 -14.88 6.55 8.83
CA LYS A 47 -15.12 6.49 10.28
C LYS A 47 -16.50 5.95 10.62
N ASN A 48 -17.54 6.33 9.87
CA ASN A 48 -18.88 5.79 10.06
C ASN A 48 -18.96 4.31 9.71
N TYR A 49 -18.30 3.86 8.65
CA TYR A 49 -18.27 2.45 8.30
C TYR A 49 -17.52 1.61 9.34
N LEU A 50 -16.41 2.11 9.86
CA LEU A 50 -15.67 1.45 10.93
C LEU A 50 -16.50 1.32 12.22
N LYS A 51 -17.38 2.29 12.49
CA LYS A 51 -18.27 2.26 13.64
C LYS A 51 -19.45 1.31 13.42
N ASP A 52 -20.11 1.37 12.26
CA ASP A 52 -21.41 0.74 12.05
C ASP A 52 -21.30 -0.67 11.44
N ILE A 53 -20.26 -0.93 10.63
CA ILE A 53 -20.04 -2.22 9.97
C ILE A 53 -18.57 -2.68 10.11
N PRO A 54 -18.01 -2.74 11.34
CA PRO A 54 -16.58 -3.01 11.57
C PRO A 54 -16.11 -4.35 10.99
N TYR A 55 -16.99 -5.34 10.92
CA TYR A 55 -16.66 -6.67 10.39
C TYR A 55 -16.29 -6.67 8.90
N LEU A 56 -16.69 -5.65 8.12
CA LEU A 56 -16.23 -5.49 6.74
C LEU A 56 -14.71 -5.34 6.66
N PHE A 57 -14.11 -4.78 7.71
CA PHE A 57 -12.68 -4.47 7.77
C PHE A 57 -11.82 -5.60 8.38
N ASN A 58 -12.42 -6.70 8.84
CA ASN A 58 -11.67 -7.82 9.42
C ASN A 58 -10.64 -8.41 8.45
N TYR A 59 -10.97 -8.45 7.16
CA TYR A 59 -10.08 -8.96 6.11
C TYR A 59 -9.55 -7.84 5.18
N ASN A 60 -9.97 -6.60 5.40
CA ASN A 60 -9.57 -5.49 4.56
C ASN A 60 -8.05 -5.31 4.56
N GLN A 61 -7.46 -5.18 3.38
CA GLN A 61 -6.04 -4.96 3.20
C GLN A 61 -5.71 -3.51 2.90
N ILE A 62 -6.54 -2.85 2.09
CA ILE A 62 -6.31 -1.50 1.61
C ILE A 62 -7.62 -0.72 1.66
N CYS A 63 -7.57 0.51 2.18
CA CYS A 63 -8.63 1.50 2.02
C CYS A 63 -8.22 2.54 0.99
N VAL A 64 -9.11 2.84 0.07
CA VAL A 64 -8.91 3.81 -1.01
C VAL A 64 -9.98 4.88 -0.93
N LEU A 65 -9.55 6.12 -0.98
CA LEU A 65 -10.40 7.29 -0.93
C LEU A 65 -10.13 8.12 -2.19
N SER A 66 -11.14 8.42 -2.98
CA SER A 66 -10.96 9.12 -4.25
C SER A 66 -12.07 10.13 -4.53
N ASN A 67 -11.70 11.22 -5.20
CA ASN A 67 -12.63 12.14 -5.83
C ASN A 67 -12.33 12.33 -7.34
N GLY A 68 -11.55 11.42 -7.93
CA GLY A 68 -11.08 11.50 -9.30
C GLY A 68 -9.85 12.39 -9.47
N MET A 69 -9.84 13.58 -8.88
CA MET A 69 -8.67 14.48 -8.91
C MET A 69 -7.51 13.97 -8.05
N GLU A 70 -7.83 13.32 -6.96
CA GLU A 70 -6.89 12.76 -5.99
C GLU A 70 -7.40 11.39 -5.53
N THR A 71 -6.50 10.41 -5.50
CA THR A 71 -6.76 9.06 -4.97
C THR A 71 -5.70 8.73 -3.94
N ARG A 72 -6.14 8.45 -2.72
CA ARG A 72 -5.27 8.12 -1.59
C ARG A 72 -5.52 6.72 -1.08
N LEU A 73 -4.44 6.03 -0.78
CA LEU A 73 -4.44 4.70 -0.17
C LEU A 73 -3.97 4.78 1.27
N GLY A 74 -4.58 3.97 2.11
CA GLY A 74 -4.20 3.87 3.51
C GLY A 74 -4.70 2.58 4.16
N SER A 75 -4.34 2.40 5.42
CA SER A 75 -4.91 1.37 6.29
C SER A 75 -6.12 1.94 7.03
N PHE A 76 -7.15 1.13 7.23
CA PHE A 76 -8.31 1.54 8.04
C PHE A 76 -7.95 1.93 9.49
N ALA A 77 -6.81 1.41 10.00
CA ALA A 77 -6.31 1.71 11.35
C ALA A 77 -5.37 2.93 11.41
N ALA A 78 -5.08 3.57 10.26
CA ALA A 78 -4.17 4.70 10.18
C ALA A 78 -4.90 6.04 10.19
N GLY A 79 -4.24 7.10 10.70
CA GLY A 79 -4.71 8.48 10.53
C GLY A 79 -4.63 8.92 9.06
N TYR A 80 -5.40 9.95 8.71
CA TYR A 80 -5.43 10.45 7.33
C TYR A 80 -4.07 10.91 6.80
N GLU A 81 -3.19 11.38 7.68
CA GLU A 81 -1.82 11.78 7.36
C GLU A 81 -0.94 10.66 6.80
N PHE A 82 -1.32 9.41 7.03
CA PHE A 82 -0.65 8.23 6.49
C PHE A 82 -1.27 7.73 5.18
N PHE A 83 -2.34 8.34 4.72
CA PHE A 83 -2.89 8.07 3.39
C PHE A 83 -2.06 8.80 2.33
N PHE A 84 -1.63 8.08 1.31
CA PHE A 84 -0.75 8.58 0.26
C PHE A 84 -1.32 8.35 -1.14
N GLU A 85 -0.91 9.17 -2.11
CA GLU A 85 -1.31 9.04 -3.51
C GLU A 85 -0.62 7.86 -4.19
N TRP A 86 -1.35 7.17 -5.07
CA TRP A 86 -0.80 6.17 -5.97
C TRP A 86 -0.90 6.67 -7.42
N LEU A 87 0.24 7.04 -8.01
CA LEU A 87 0.29 7.66 -9.33
C LEU A 87 1.27 6.98 -10.30
N LYS A 88 1.76 5.79 -9.99
CA LYS A 88 2.68 5.04 -10.86
C LYS A 88 2.06 3.70 -11.25
N VAL A 89 2.22 3.30 -12.49
CA VAL A 89 1.62 2.09 -13.06
C VAL A 89 2.65 1.00 -13.29
N GLU A 90 3.76 1.29 -13.99
CA GLU A 90 4.71 0.28 -14.45
C GLU A 90 6.03 0.30 -13.68
N ASN A 91 6.56 1.47 -13.36
CA ASN A 91 7.91 1.55 -12.77
C ASN A 91 8.14 2.80 -11.93
N GLU A 92 9.27 2.79 -11.21
CA GLU A 92 9.65 3.85 -10.29
C GLU A 92 10.02 5.17 -11.00
N LYS A 93 10.45 5.12 -12.27
CA LYS A 93 10.93 6.29 -13.03
C LYS A 93 9.81 7.13 -13.62
N GLU A 94 8.57 6.62 -13.61
CA GLU A 94 7.42 7.38 -14.08
C GLU A 94 7.29 8.70 -13.32
N ASN A 95 7.06 9.75 -14.08
CA ASN A 95 6.78 11.09 -13.57
C ASN A 95 5.46 11.61 -14.17
N PRO A 96 4.31 11.13 -13.65
CA PRO A 96 3.00 11.47 -14.19
C PRO A 96 2.71 12.96 -14.02
N ASP A 97 2.09 13.55 -15.04
CA ASP A 97 1.64 14.95 -14.99
C ASP A 97 0.46 15.08 -14.01
N ARG A 98 0.78 15.53 -12.80
CA ARG A 98 -0.21 15.71 -11.72
C ARG A 98 -1.27 16.75 -12.06
N LYS A 99 -0.94 17.75 -12.89
CA LYS A 99 -1.90 18.78 -13.32
C LYS A 99 -2.92 18.16 -14.26
N ALA A 100 -2.48 17.49 -15.29
CA ALA A 100 -3.35 16.78 -16.23
C ALA A 100 -4.21 15.72 -15.53
N ILE A 101 -3.67 14.96 -14.58
CA ILE A 101 -4.41 13.97 -13.79
C ILE A 101 -5.57 14.63 -13.02
N ARG A 102 -5.33 15.78 -12.40
CA ARG A 102 -6.35 16.50 -11.64
C ARG A 102 -7.42 17.10 -12.56
N GLU A 103 -7.00 17.74 -13.63
CA GLU A 103 -7.91 18.37 -14.61
C GLU A 103 -8.84 17.35 -15.27
N ASN A 104 -8.32 16.15 -15.57
CA ASN A 104 -9.08 15.07 -16.20
C ASN A 104 -9.74 14.09 -15.21
N CYS A 105 -9.55 14.26 -13.90
CA CYS A 105 -10.09 13.39 -12.85
C CYS A 105 -9.68 11.91 -13.00
N THR A 106 -8.47 11.62 -13.46
CA THR A 106 -7.98 10.27 -13.78
C THR A 106 -7.15 9.61 -12.68
N SER A 107 -7.04 10.21 -11.49
CA SER A 107 -6.17 9.68 -10.43
C SER A 107 -6.55 8.26 -9.97
N LEU A 108 -7.82 7.89 -10.01
CA LEU A 108 -8.29 6.55 -9.69
C LEU A 108 -7.84 5.51 -10.72
N GLU A 109 -7.73 5.89 -12.00
CA GLU A 109 -7.26 5.02 -13.07
C GLU A 109 -5.82 4.58 -12.86
N TYR A 110 -4.96 5.47 -12.36
CA TYR A 110 -3.57 5.13 -11.99
C TYR A 110 -3.51 4.09 -10.86
N PHE A 111 -4.38 4.21 -9.87
CA PHE A 111 -4.48 3.19 -8.83
C PHE A 111 -4.95 1.85 -9.39
N ILE A 112 -6.00 1.87 -10.20
CA ILE A 112 -6.58 0.65 -10.79
C ILE A 112 -5.55 -0.03 -11.70
N ALA A 113 -4.95 0.70 -12.62
CA ALA A 113 -3.97 0.15 -13.56
C ALA A 113 -2.68 -0.31 -12.88
N GLY A 114 -2.19 0.44 -11.87
CA GLY A 114 -0.93 0.14 -11.22
C GLY A 114 -1.03 -0.93 -10.14
N LEU A 115 -2.03 -0.86 -9.25
CA LEU A 115 -2.09 -1.74 -8.09
C LEU A 115 -3.19 -2.80 -8.18
N CYS A 116 -4.32 -2.53 -8.85
CA CYS A 116 -5.42 -3.50 -8.94
C CYS A 116 -5.21 -4.55 -10.04
N GLU A 117 -4.14 -4.47 -10.84
CA GLU A 117 -3.72 -5.60 -11.66
C GLU A 117 -3.53 -6.82 -10.74
N PRO A 118 -4.15 -7.98 -11.04
CA PRO A 118 -4.22 -9.11 -10.10
C PRO A 118 -2.88 -9.56 -9.55
N LYS A 119 -1.84 -9.58 -10.38
CA LYS A 119 -0.48 -9.95 -9.97
C LYS A 119 0.11 -8.94 -8.96
N ASN A 120 -0.07 -7.66 -9.23
CA ASN A 120 0.44 -6.59 -8.38
C ASN A 120 -0.32 -6.54 -7.05
N LEU A 121 -1.65 -6.68 -7.08
CA LEU A 121 -2.47 -6.68 -5.88
C LEU A 121 -2.13 -7.85 -4.95
N LEU A 122 -1.98 -9.05 -5.49
CA LEU A 122 -1.62 -10.23 -4.70
C LEU A 122 -0.20 -10.10 -4.14
N ASP A 123 0.76 -9.67 -4.94
CA ASP A 123 2.13 -9.41 -4.49
C ASP A 123 2.17 -8.33 -3.40
N TYR A 124 1.37 -7.27 -3.56
CA TYR A 124 1.28 -6.20 -2.58
C TYR A 124 0.72 -6.69 -1.23
N ILE A 125 -0.36 -7.46 -1.27
CA ILE A 125 -0.95 -8.01 -0.05
C ILE A 125 0.01 -8.97 0.66
N GLU A 126 0.70 -9.81 -0.09
CA GLU A 126 1.59 -10.82 0.47
C GLU A 126 2.88 -10.22 1.05
N ASN A 127 3.49 -9.24 0.36
CA ASN A 127 4.85 -8.81 0.66
C ASN A 127 4.99 -7.35 1.14
N PHE A 128 3.98 -6.51 0.91
CA PHE A 128 4.06 -5.06 1.11
C PHE A 128 3.12 -4.52 2.20
N ILE A 129 2.49 -5.41 2.95
CA ILE A 129 1.69 -5.08 4.13
C ILE A 129 2.38 -5.68 5.34
N LEU A 130 2.77 -4.83 6.29
CA LEU A 130 3.42 -5.22 7.54
C LEU A 130 2.50 -4.94 8.72
N TYR A 131 2.67 -5.71 9.79
CA TYR A 131 1.97 -5.51 11.05
C TYR A 131 2.99 -5.27 12.14
N ASP A 132 3.07 -4.02 12.63
CA ASP A 132 3.93 -3.67 13.76
C ASP A 132 3.22 -4.02 15.07
N ARG A 133 3.89 -4.83 15.90
CA ARG A 133 3.42 -5.26 17.23
C ARG A 133 1.95 -5.71 17.27
N ARG A 134 1.43 -6.24 16.15
CA ARG A 134 0.04 -6.65 15.96
C ARG A 134 -1.01 -5.53 16.16
N ARG A 135 -0.61 -4.27 16.18
CA ARG A 135 -1.51 -3.13 16.41
C ARG A 135 -1.58 -2.17 15.23
N THR A 136 -0.48 -1.96 14.54
CA THR A 136 -0.41 -1.01 13.44
C THR A 136 -0.19 -1.74 12.13
N LYS A 137 -1.08 -1.50 11.18
CA LYS A 137 -0.99 -2.03 9.82
C LYS A 137 -0.31 -0.98 8.95
N ILE A 138 0.86 -1.31 8.43
CA ILE A 138 1.69 -0.46 7.59
C ILE A 138 1.59 -0.98 6.17
N ILE A 139 1.26 -0.12 5.24
CA ILE A 139 1.19 -0.45 3.81
C ILE A 139 2.26 0.32 3.03
N ALA A 140 2.84 -0.30 2.02
CA ALA A 140 3.92 0.28 1.25
C ALA A 140 3.47 1.44 0.35
N LYS A 141 4.26 2.49 0.30
CA LYS A 141 4.07 3.58 -0.66
C LYS A 141 4.56 3.17 -2.06
N ASN A 142 4.14 3.90 -3.09
CA ASN A 142 4.57 3.72 -4.48
C ASN A 142 6.06 3.41 -4.63
N HIS A 143 6.89 4.32 -4.13
CA HIS A 143 8.34 4.20 -4.27
C HIS A 143 8.90 2.97 -3.54
N GLN A 144 8.28 2.56 -2.43
CA GLN A 144 8.68 1.34 -1.72
C GLN A 144 8.31 0.10 -2.54
N PHE A 145 7.10 0.05 -3.10
CA PHE A 145 6.65 -1.07 -3.92
C PHE A 145 7.56 -1.28 -5.13
N PHE A 146 7.77 -0.24 -5.94
CA PHE A 146 8.62 -0.36 -7.13
C PHE A 146 10.10 -0.54 -6.79
N GLY A 147 10.62 0.19 -5.81
CA GLY A 147 12.02 0.07 -5.40
C GLY A 147 12.37 -1.31 -4.85
N VAL A 148 11.49 -1.89 -4.00
CA VAL A 148 11.67 -3.25 -3.49
C VAL A 148 11.55 -4.29 -4.61
N ASN A 149 10.63 -4.11 -5.56
CA ASN A 149 10.52 -4.99 -6.72
C ASN A 149 11.75 -4.94 -7.61
N ASN A 150 12.32 -3.74 -7.81
CA ASN A 150 13.59 -3.58 -8.54
C ASN A 150 14.75 -4.28 -7.81
N ALA A 151 14.85 -4.12 -6.49
CA ALA A 151 15.86 -4.79 -5.68
C ALA A 151 15.69 -6.32 -5.68
N TYR A 152 14.45 -6.80 -5.61
CA TYR A 152 14.13 -8.22 -5.72
C TYR A 152 14.53 -8.79 -7.09
N ASN A 153 14.23 -8.09 -8.18
CA ASN A 153 14.65 -8.49 -9.53
C ASN A 153 16.18 -8.51 -9.69
N ALA A 154 16.89 -7.56 -9.07
CA ALA A 154 18.36 -7.60 -9.01
C ALA A 154 18.84 -8.81 -8.21
N PHE A 155 18.20 -9.14 -7.08
CA PHE A 155 18.52 -10.33 -6.30
C PHE A 155 18.33 -11.64 -7.11
N LEU A 156 17.30 -11.75 -7.91
CA LEU A 156 17.11 -12.92 -8.78
C LEU A 156 18.25 -13.10 -9.78
N ARG A 157 18.87 -12.00 -10.22
CA ARG A 157 20.03 -11.99 -11.14
C ARG A 157 21.36 -11.85 -10.41
N ARG A 158 21.44 -12.17 -9.12
CA ARG A 158 22.64 -11.96 -8.28
C ARG A 158 23.91 -12.62 -8.80
N GLU A 159 23.78 -13.75 -9.47
CA GLU A 159 24.93 -14.46 -10.07
C GLU A 159 25.49 -13.69 -11.27
N GLU A 160 24.63 -13.24 -12.18
CA GLU A 160 24.99 -12.39 -13.32
C GLU A 160 25.63 -11.08 -12.84
N LEU A 161 25.06 -10.50 -11.77
CA LEU A 161 25.54 -9.27 -11.18
C LEU A 161 26.74 -9.46 -10.23
N LYS A 162 27.28 -10.68 -10.13
CA LYS A 162 28.42 -11.04 -9.26
C LYS A 162 28.22 -10.55 -7.81
N GLY A 163 26.99 -10.66 -7.30
CA GLY A 163 26.60 -10.22 -5.96
C GLY A 163 26.44 -8.70 -5.79
N LYS A 164 26.68 -7.87 -6.80
CA LYS A 164 26.54 -6.42 -6.73
C LYS A 164 25.14 -6.01 -7.16
N LEU A 165 24.18 -6.00 -6.23
CA LEU A 165 22.75 -5.82 -6.52
C LEU A 165 22.39 -4.37 -6.86
N GLY A 166 23.18 -3.38 -6.44
CA GLY A 166 22.96 -1.97 -6.71
C GLY A 166 22.78 -1.13 -5.43
N VAL A 167 22.28 0.08 -5.59
CA VAL A 167 22.01 1.04 -4.52
C VAL A 167 20.52 1.36 -4.49
N PHE A 168 19.92 1.23 -3.31
CA PHE A 168 18.55 1.62 -3.05
C PHE A 168 18.56 3.01 -2.41
N TRP A 169 18.29 4.03 -3.23
CA TRP A 169 18.35 5.41 -2.78
C TRP A 169 16.96 6.04 -2.74
N HIS A 170 16.55 6.49 -1.57
CA HIS A 170 15.34 7.28 -1.35
C HIS A 170 15.63 8.40 -0.36
N THR A 171 14.82 9.46 -0.37
CA THR A 171 14.95 10.59 0.54
C THR A 171 14.91 10.14 2.02
N GLN A 172 15.50 10.94 2.91
CA GLN A 172 15.39 10.71 4.35
C GLN A 172 13.92 10.71 4.79
N GLY A 173 13.54 9.85 5.71
CA GLY A 173 12.15 9.74 6.17
C GLY A 173 11.19 8.99 5.22
N SER A 174 11.65 8.48 4.10
CA SER A 174 10.81 7.75 3.11
C SER A 174 10.42 6.33 3.53
N GLY A 175 10.88 5.85 4.68
CA GLY A 175 10.60 4.50 5.18
C GLY A 175 11.53 3.41 4.63
N LYS A 176 12.80 3.72 4.36
CA LYS A 176 13.81 2.76 3.88
C LYS A 176 13.92 1.48 4.73
N SER A 177 13.81 1.62 6.06
CA SER A 177 13.85 0.46 6.97
C SER A 177 12.70 -0.52 6.68
N TYR A 178 11.49 -0.03 6.44
CA TYR A 178 10.38 -0.89 6.03
C TYR A 178 10.61 -1.51 4.65
N SER A 179 11.23 -0.78 3.71
CA SER A 179 11.60 -1.36 2.41
C SER A 179 12.58 -2.52 2.54
N MET A 180 13.54 -2.45 3.49
CA MET A 180 14.46 -3.56 3.79
C MET A 180 13.71 -4.79 4.33
N VAL A 181 12.78 -4.59 5.28
CA VAL A 181 11.94 -5.67 5.81
C VAL A 181 11.09 -6.30 4.71
N MET A 182 10.45 -5.48 3.86
CA MET A 182 9.62 -5.95 2.74
C MET A 182 10.44 -6.76 1.74
N LEU A 183 11.68 -6.32 1.42
CA LEU A 183 12.59 -7.05 0.54
C LEU A 183 12.99 -8.40 1.13
N ALA A 184 13.41 -8.42 2.40
CA ALA A 184 13.79 -9.66 3.08
C ALA A 184 12.61 -10.65 3.14
N ARG A 185 11.42 -10.16 3.48
CA ARG A 185 10.18 -10.94 3.48
C ARG A 185 9.88 -11.52 2.10
N LYS A 186 9.96 -10.70 1.05
CA LYS A 186 9.70 -11.11 -0.32
C LYS A 186 10.68 -12.19 -0.80
N ILE A 187 11.97 -12.03 -0.51
CA ILE A 187 12.99 -13.06 -0.82
C ILE A 187 12.65 -14.35 -0.09
N LYS A 188 12.34 -14.27 1.20
CA LYS A 188 12.00 -15.45 2.02
C LYS A 188 10.75 -16.19 1.52
N HIS A 189 9.74 -15.46 1.04
CA HIS A 189 8.49 -16.06 0.55
C HIS A 189 8.59 -16.62 -0.86
N LYS A 190 9.34 -15.94 -1.74
CA LYS A 190 9.35 -16.26 -3.18
C LYS A 190 10.53 -17.11 -3.63
N CYS A 191 11.59 -17.19 -2.82
CA CYS A 191 12.78 -17.95 -3.18
C CYS A 191 12.93 -19.18 -2.28
N THR A 192 13.34 -20.29 -2.89
CA THR A 192 13.70 -21.51 -2.16
C THR A 192 15.11 -21.40 -1.61
N GLY A 193 15.36 -21.86 -0.39
CA GLY A 193 16.65 -21.87 0.27
C GLY A 193 16.62 -21.23 1.66
N ASN A 194 17.74 -21.34 2.35
CA ASN A 194 17.95 -20.72 3.65
C ASN A 194 18.74 -19.43 3.43
N PHE A 195 18.12 -18.29 3.76
CA PHE A 195 18.73 -16.98 3.63
C PHE A 195 19.04 -16.39 4.99
N THR A 196 20.26 -15.89 5.16
CA THR A 196 20.67 -15.06 6.29
C THR A 196 20.81 -13.62 5.80
N PHE A 197 20.13 -12.71 6.47
CA PHE A 197 20.20 -11.28 6.17
C PHE A 197 21.12 -10.61 7.20
N LEU A 198 22.22 -10.00 6.74
CA LEU A 198 23.10 -9.20 7.56
C LEU A 198 22.84 -7.72 7.24
N VAL A 199 22.41 -6.97 8.24
CA VAL A 199 22.21 -5.53 8.14
C VAL A 199 23.33 -4.83 8.89
N VAL A 200 24.07 -3.97 8.18
CA VAL A 200 25.17 -3.20 8.74
C VAL A 200 24.76 -1.73 8.77
N THR A 201 24.85 -1.09 9.93
CA THR A 201 24.54 0.32 10.14
C THR A 201 25.77 1.05 10.71
N ASP A 202 25.87 2.34 10.42
CA ASP A 202 26.92 3.21 10.93
C ASP A 202 26.53 3.99 12.19
N ARG A 203 25.28 3.83 12.67
CA ARG A 203 24.72 4.55 13.81
C ARG A 203 23.91 3.63 14.70
N GLU A 204 24.12 3.74 16.01
CA GLU A 204 23.38 2.99 17.04
C GLU A 204 21.87 3.26 17.03
N ASP A 205 21.46 4.52 16.78
CA ASP A 205 20.05 4.89 16.69
C ASP A 205 19.36 4.17 15.53
N LEU A 206 20.04 4.03 14.38
CA LEU A 206 19.54 3.32 13.22
C LEU A 206 19.46 1.81 13.47
N ASP A 207 20.44 1.24 14.19
CA ASP A 207 20.45 -0.16 14.56
C ASP A 207 19.23 -0.50 15.42
N THR A 208 18.98 0.26 16.46
CA THR A 208 17.80 0.11 17.33
C THR A 208 16.48 0.23 16.55
N GLN A 209 16.39 1.16 15.61
CA GLN A 209 15.19 1.35 14.77
C GLN A 209 14.99 0.18 13.81
N ILE A 210 16.05 -0.29 13.18
CA ILE A 210 15.99 -1.41 12.24
C ILE A 210 15.64 -2.70 12.98
N TYR A 211 16.30 -2.99 14.08
CA TYR A 211 16.02 -4.16 14.93
C TYR A 211 14.54 -4.26 15.34
N LYS A 212 13.91 -3.12 15.65
CA LYS A 212 12.48 -3.09 16.00
C LYS A 212 11.55 -3.37 14.83
N ASN A 213 12.01 -3.15 13.60
CA ASN A 213 11.21 -3.34 12.39
C ASN A 213 11.33 -4.76 11.80
N PHE A 214 12.39 -5.50 12.10
CA PHE A 214 12.61 -6.91 11.74
C PHE A 214 12.06 -7.85 12.81
#